data_d1cff56101d81d5a2ed6cfe32f677115
#
_entry.id   d1cff56101d81d5a2ed6cfe32f677115
#
_cell.length_a   1.000
_cell.length_b   1.000
_cell.length_c   1.000
_cell.angle_alpha   90.00
_cell.angle_beta   90.00
_cell.angle_gamma   90.00
#
_symmetry.space_group_name_H-M   'P 1'
#
loop_
_entity.id
_entity.type
_entity.pdbx_description
1 polymer ?
#
loop_
_entity_poly.entity_id
_entity_poly.type
_entity_poly.pdbx_seq_one_letter_code
_entity_poly.pdbx_strand_id
1 'polypeptide(L)'
;FAAALKAVRRWGGVLEHPVGSRLWEHCNLPPPGEGPDEHGGVTIRVEQVAWGHTCRKPTLLYLVGCDLDFVRATIRTGGTPTHGISSKARRGALLAPSSAARRKTPLAFAEWLVAIARTADLSRPFRREPRQIGLFGEGLAAQ
;
A
#
# COMPACT_ATOMS: atom_id res chain seq x y z
N PHE A 1 0.76 -10.77 -11.71
CA PHE A 1 0.64 -9.29 -11.58
C PHE A 1 -0.18 -8.71 -12.74
N ALA A 2 0.20 -8.91 -13.99
CA ALA A 2 -0.46 -8.30 -15.16
C ALA A 2 -1.97 -8.56 -15.25
N ALA A 3 -2.42 -9.78 -14.99
CA ALA A 3 -3.84 -10.12 -14.99
C ALA A 3 -4.60 -9.36 -13.88
N ALA A 4 -4.03 -9.28 -12.68
CA ALA A 4 -4.61 -8.53 -11.57
C ALA A 4 -4.67 -7.03 -11.86
N LEU A 5 -3.61 -6.45 -12.44
CA LEU A 5 -3.58 -5.05 -12.85
C LEU A 5 -4.68 -4.75 -13.89
N LYS A 6 -4.80 -5.62 -14.90
CA LYS A 6 -5.86 -5.49 -15.92
C LYS A 6 -7.26 -5.54 -15.29
N ALA A 7 -7.47 -6.43 -14.33
CA ALA A 7 -8.75 -6.56 -13.63
C ALA A 7 -9.08 -5.30 -12.83
N VAL A 8 -8.11 -4.77 -12.05
CA VAL A 8 -8.30 -3.56 -11.25
C VAL A 8 -8.56 -2.33 -12.14
N ARG A 9 -7.84 -2.20 -13.25
CA ARG A 9 -8.09 -1.11 -14.23
C ARG A 9 -9.47 -1.19 -14.88
N ARG A 10 -9.96 -2.41 -15.10
CA ARG A 10 -11.26 -2.62 -15.75
C ARG A 10 -12.45 -2.50 -14.79
N TRP A 11 -12.31 -2.99 -13.57
CA TRP A 11 -13.42 -3.17 -12.64
C TRP A 11 -13.34 -2.28 -11.41
N GLY A 12 -12.26 -1.55 -11.26
CA GLY A 12 -11.92 -0.86 -10.02
C GLY A 12 -11.39 -1.81 -8.94
N GLY A 13 -10.94 -1.24 -7.84
CA GLY A 13 -10.45 -1.98 -6.68
C GLY A 13 -9.01 -1.67 -6.29
N VAL A 14 -8.36 -2.62 -5.63
CA VAL A 14 -7.04 -2.47 -5.02
C VAL A 14 -6.07 -3.53 -5.55
N LEU A 15 -4.89 -3.09 -5.98
CA LEU A 15 -3.76 -3.96 -6.27
C LEU A 15 -2.67 -3.72 -5.22
N GLU A 16 -2.28 -4.76 -4.50
CA GLU A 16 -1.24 -4.72 -3.47
C GLU A 16 0.08 -5.26 -4.01
N HIS A 17 1.20 -4.59 -3.70
CA HIS A 17 2.51 -5.09 -4.06
C HIS A 17 3.61 -4.53 -3.14
N PRO A 18 4.67 -5.31 -2.84
CA PRO A 18 5.75 -4.82 -1.98
C PRO A 18 6.54 -3.68 -2.63
N VAL A 19 6.94 -2.70 -1.82
CA VAL A 19 7.88 -1.66 -2.23
C VAL A 19 9.20 -2.30 -2.69
N GLY A 20 9.79 -1.75 -3.74
CA GLY A 20 11.04 -2.26 -4.34
C GLY A 20 10.85 -3.30 -5.44
N SER A 21 9.61 -3.66 -5.77
CA SER A 21 9.34 -4.43 -6.97
C SER A 21 9.45 -3.57 -8.22
N ARG A 22 10.23 -4.03 -9.20
CA ARG A 22 10.34 -3.38 -10.53
C ARG A 22 9.05 -3.41 -11.35
N LEU A 23 8.07 -4.22 -10.95
CA LEU A 23 6.79 -4.32 -11.67
C LEU A 23 6.01 -3.01 -11.65
N TRP A 24 6.18 -2.19 -10.60
CA TRP A 24 5.51 -0.89 -10.50
C TRP A 24 5.98 0.06 -11.60
N GLU A 25 7.28 0.22 -11.74
CA GLU A 25 7.90 1.03 -12.80
C GLU A 25 7.65 0.42 -14.19
N HIS A 26 7.83 -0.90 -14.32
CA HIS A 26 7.65 -1.61 -15.60
C HIS A 26 6.22 -1.47 -16.17
N CYS A 27 5.22 -1.34 -15.30
CA CYS A 27 3.82 -1.15 -15.69
C CYS A 27 3.38 0.32 -15.71
N ASN A 28 4.32 1.27 -15.57
CA ASN A 28 4.07 2.71 -15.54
C ASN A 28 2.97 3.09 -14.54
N LEU A 29 2.99 2.48 -13.34
CA LEU A 29 2.07 2.86 -12.28
C LEU A 29 2.55 4.15 -11.61
N PRO A 30 1.63 5.07 -11.26
CA PRO A 30 2.01 6.34 -10.68
C PRO A 30 2.76 6.14 -9.35
N PRO A 31 3.83 6.89 -9.10
CA PRO A 31 4.47 6.90 -7.78
C PRO A 31 3.51 7.38 -6.68
N PRO A 32 3.76 7.01 -5.41
CA PRO A 32 2.96 7.51 -4.29
C PRO A 32 2.98 9.04 -4.22
N GLY A 33 1.78 9.64 -4.09
CA GLY A 33 1.62 11.10 -3.99
C GLY A 33 1.54 11.82 -5.34
N GLU A 34 1.78 11.15 -6.45
CA GLU A 34 1.47 11.68 -7.77
C GLU A 34 -0.02 11.52 -8.10
N GLY A 35 -0.49 12.33 -9.04
CA GLY A 35 -1.88 12.30 -9.49
C GLY A 35 -2.25 10.98 -10.17
N PRO A 36 -3.53 10.82 -10.54
CA PRO A 36 -4.00 9.59 -11.17
C PRO A 36 -3.36 9.38 -12.54
N ASP A 37 -3.19 8.11 -12.89
CA ASP A 37 -2.85 7.71 -14.25
C ASP A 37 -4.06 7.83 -15.20
N GLU A 38 -3.87 7.42 -16.45
CA GLU A 38 -4.91 7.41 -17.49
C GLU A 38 -6.14 6.53 -17.16
N HIS A 39 -6.00 5.61 -16.20
CA HIS A 39 -7.07 4.76 -15.71
C HIS A 39 -7.76 5.31 -14.44
N GLY A 40 -7.40 6.53 -14.01
CA GLY A 40 -7.87 7.12 -12.76
C GLY A 40 -7.28 6.46 -11.51
N GLY A 41 -6.23 5.67 -11.68
CA GLY A 41 -5.57 4.95 -10.60
C GLY A 41 -4.55 5.80 -9.86
N VAL A 42 -4.54 5.72 -8.55
CA VAL A 42 -3.59 6.40 -7.67
C VAL A 42 -2.81 5.39 -6.85
N THR A 43 -1.59 5.74 -6.49
CA THR A 43 -0.76 4.91 -5.61
C THR A 43 -0.64 5.53 -4.24
N ILE A 44 -0.82 4.71 -3.22
CA ILE A 44 -0.46 5.04 -1.84
C ILE A 44 0.58 4.04 -1.31
N ARG A 45 1.39 4.51 -0.37
CA ARG A 45 2.33 3.67 0.36
C ARG A 45 1.85 3.47 1.80
N VAL A 46 1.87 2.23 2.25
CA VAL A 46 1.49 1.85 3.61
C VAL A 46 2.55 0.93 4.24
N GLU A 47 2.53 0.79 5.56
CA GLU A 47 3.41 -0.11 6.29
C GLU A 47 2.57 -1.14 7.05
N GLN A 48 2.66 -2.42 6.67
CA GLN A 48 1.80 -3.48 7.22
C GLN A 48 2.00 -3.73 8.72
N VAL A 49 3.07 -3.21 9.32
CA VAL A 49 3.27 -3.24 10.78
C VAL A 49 2.12 -2.54 11.51
N ALA A 50 1.55 -1.49 10.94
CA ALA A 50 0.38 -0.80 11.50
C ALA A 50 -0.86 -1.70 11.64
N TRP A 51 -0.91 -2.81 10.92
CA TRP A 51 -1.96 -3.85 11.01
C TRP A 51 -1.48 -5.14 11.70
N GLY A 52 -0.34 -5.07 12.42
CA GLY A 52 0.15 -6.20 13.21
C GLY A 52 1.11 -7.15 12.47
N HIS A 53 1.70 -6.74 11.34
CA HIS A 53 2.78 -7.51 10.74
C HIS A 53 4.02 -7.47 11.66
N THR A 54 4.67 -8.61 11.86
CA THR A 54 5.81 -8.72 12.77
C THR A 54 7.09 -8.06 12.26
N CYS A 55 7.21 -7.88 10.95
CA CYS A 55 8.35 -7.24 10.29
C CYS A 55 7.91 -5.96 9.58
N ARG A 56 8.83 -5.05 9.34
CA ARG A 56 8.60 -3.97 8.36
C ARG A 56 8.29 -4.60 7.00
N LYS A 57 7.14 -4.24 6.46
CA LYS A 57 6.67 -4.69 5.16
C LYS A 57 6.02 -3.51 4.43
N PRO A 58 6.86 -2.58 3.93
CA PRO A 58 6.36 -1.44 3.16
C PRO A 58 5.71 -1.94 1.87
N THR A 59 4.53 -1.43 1.59
CA THR A 59 3.63 -1.94 0.58
C THR A 59 3.06 -0.79 -0.25
N LEU A 60 2.97 -0.98 -1.56
CA LEU A 60 2.28 -0.08 -2.48
C LEU A 60 0.87 -0.61 -2.74
N LEU A 61 -0.09 0.28 -2.72
CA LEU A 61 -1.47 0.01 -3.11
C LEU A 61 -1.82 0.89 -4.31
N TYR A 62 -2.22 0.26 -5.40
CA TYR A 62 -2.78 0.95 -6.56
C TYR A 62 -4.30 0.84 -6.48
N LEU A 63 -4.96 1.99 -6.46
CA LEU A 63 -6.38 2.15 -6.20
C LEU A 63 -7.05 2.73 -7.43
N VAL A 64 -8.08 2.05 -7.96
CA VAL A 64 -8.87 2.52 -9.11
C VAL A 64 -10.33 2.60 -8.71
N GLY A 65 -10.95 3.78 -8.84
CA GLY A 65 -12.35 4.00 -8.52
C GLY A 65 -12.69 3.93 -7.02
N CYS A 66 -11.70 3.72 -6.15
CA CYS A 66 -11.92 3.61 -4.70
C CYS A 66 -12.20 4.98 -4.06
N ASP A 67 -12.94 4.96 -2.95
CA ASP A 67 -13.21 6.15 -2.14
C ASP A 67 -11.95 6.53 -1.34
N LEU A 68 -11.26 7.60 -1.76
CA LEU A 68 -10.04 8.06 -1.11
C LEU A 68 -10.30 8.71 0.26
N ASP A 69 -11.48 9.23 0.51
CA ASP A 69 -11.84 9.78 1.83
C ASP A 69 -12.03 8.64 2.83
N PHE A 70 -12.66 7.54 2.41
CA PHE A 70 -12.68 6.32 3.20
C PHE A 70 -11.28 5.81 3.50
N VAL A 71 -10.39 5.78 2.51
CA VAL A 71 -8.98 5.35 2.70
C VAL A 71 -8.28 6.25 3.71
N ARG A 72 -8.39 7.58 3.60
CA ARG A 72 -7.79 8.54 4.53
C ARG A 72 -8.32 8.39 5.95
N ALA A 73 -9.62 8.18 6.10
CA ALA A 73 -10.26 8.03 7.40
C ALA A 73 -9.90 6.72 8.11
N THR A 74 -9.50 5.69 7.37
CA THR A 74 -9.31 4.33 7.90
C THR A 74 -7.87 3.83 7.84
N ILE A 75 -6.96 4.55 7.17
CA ILE A 75 -5.55 4.19 7.10
C ILE A 75 -4.91 4.19 8.49
N ARG A 76 -4.14 3.15 8.77
CA ARG A 76 -3.39 3.07 10.03
C ARG A 76 -1.94 3.48 9.80
N THR A 77 -1.39 4.15 10.80
CA THR A 77 0.02 4.55 10.86
C THR A 77 0.66 4.03 12.14
N GLY A 78 1.99 4.00 12.18
CA GLY A 78 2.72 3.53 13.36
C GLY A 78 2.91 2.01 13.39
N GLY A 79 3.02 1.47 14.59
CA GLY A 79 3.35 0.07 14.83
C GLY A 79 4.86 -0.16 15.02
N THR A 80 5.19 -1.10 15.90
CA THR A 80 6.58 -1.47 16.20
C THR A 80 6.85 -2.87 15.71
N PRO A 81 7.82 -3.07 14.80
CA PRO A 81 8.18 -4.40 14.35
C PRO A 81 8.84 -5.19 15.49
N THR A 82 8.47 -6.45 15.64
CA THR A 82 9.08 -7.38 16.61
C THR A 82 10.20 -8.21 16.00
N HIS A 83 10.30 -8.24 14.67
CA HIS A 83 11.29 -9.00 13.90
C HIS A 83 12.03 -8.09 12.91
N GLY A 84 13.31 -8.37 12.68
CA GLY A 84 14.13 -7.67 11.69
C GLY A 84 13.73 -8.02 10.25
N ILE A 85 14.28 -7.28 9.30
CA ILE A 85 14.04 -7.51 7.87
C ILE A 85 14.95 -8.62 7.32
N SER A 86 16.11 -8.83 7.93
CA SER A 86 17.17 -9.72 7.46
C SER A 86 17.43 -10.87 8.42
N SER A 87 17.75 -12.05 7.89
CA SER A 87 18.27 -13.18 8.66
C SER A 87 19.64 -12.90 9.31
N LYS A 88 20.32 -11.81 8.91
CA LYS A 88 21.57 -11.33 9.51
C LYS A 88 21.31 -10.30 10.61
N ALA A 89 20.34 -10.55 11.51
CA ALA A 89 20.12 -9.69 12.65
C ALA A 89 21.39 -9.63 13.50
N ARG A 90 21.95 -8.43 13.69
CA ARG A 90 23.09 -8.19 14.60
C ARG A 90 22.68 -8.44 16.04
N ARG A 91 23.63 -8.81 16.90
CA ARG A 91 23.43 -9.00 18.36
C ARG A 91 22.68 -7.79 18.95
N GLY A 92 21.55 -8.05 19.61
CA GLY A 92 20.68 -7.03 20.18
C GLY A 92 19.57 -6.52 19.27
N ALA A 93 19.49 -7.01 18.04
CA ALA A 93 18.44 -6.69 17.08
C ALA A 93 17.23 -7.63 17.23
N LEU A 94 16.13 -7.21 16.63
CA LEU A 94 14.88 -7.95 16.50
C LEU A 94 15.12 -9.39 16.00
N LEU A 95 14.27 -10.32 16.40
CA LEU A 95 14.33 -11.72 15.97
C LEU A 95 14.34 -11.83 14.43
N ALA A 96 15.12 -12.77 13.89
CA ALA A 96 15.10 -13.03 12.46
C ALA A 96 13.78 -13.71 12.07
N PRO A 97 13.00 -13.14 11.14
CA PRO A 97 11.74 -13.74 10.73
C PRO A 97 11.99 -14.92 9.80
N SER A 98 11.16 -15.95 9.90
CA SER A 98 11.12 -16.99 8.88
C SER A 98 10.63 -16.43 7.54
N SER A 99 10.95 -17.10 6.44
CA SER A 99 10.45 -16.70 5.11
C SER A 99 8.92 -16.77 5.04
N ALA A 100 8.30 -17.70 5.76
CA ALA A 100 6.84 -17.81 5.87
C ALA A 100 6.25 -16.60 6.62
N ALA A 101 6.86 -16.19 7.75
CA ALA A 101 6.41 -15.01 8.50
C ALA A 101 6.48 -13.73 7.66
N ARG A 102 7.53 -13.56 6.85
CA ARG A 102 7.67 -12.39 5.95
C ARG A 102 6.61 -12.33 4.85
N ARG A 103 6.16 -13.48 4.36
CA ARG A 103 5.12 -13.56 3.31
C ARG A 103 3.70 -13.41 3.85
N LYS A 104 3.50 -13.64 5.13
CA LYS A 104 2.17 -13.54 5.75
C LYS A 104 1.60 -12.14 5.60
N THR A 105 0.32 -12.06 5.29
CA THR A 105 -0.44 -10.81 5.30
C THR A 105 -1.31 -10.81 6.56
N PRO A 106 -1.25 -9.76 7.41
CA PRO A 106 -2.13 -9.66 8.56
C PRO A 106 -3.60 -9.70 8.15
N LEU A 107 -4.45 -10.42 8.87
CA LEU A 107 -5.88 -10.52 8.58
C LEU A 107 -6.53 -9.12 8.56
N ALA A 108 -6.25 -8.29 9.55
CA ALA A 108 -6.78 -6.94 9.63
C ALA A 108 -6.37 -6.06 8.42
N PHE A 109 -5.17 -6.31 7.83
CA PHE A 109 -4.77 -5.61 6.61
C PHE A 109 -5.56 -6.14 5.40
N ALA A 110 -5.73 -7.45 5.29
CA ALA A 110 -6.52 -8.03 4.20
C ALA A 110 -7.99 -7.57 4.26
N GLU A 111 -8.59 -7.54 5.43
CA GLU A 111 -9.95 -7.03 5.65
C GLU A 111 -10.07 -5.56 5.25
N TRP A 112 -9.09 -4.73 5.59
CA TRP A 112 -9.05 -3.33 5.19
C TRP A 112 -8.94 -3.18 3.67
N LEU A 113 -8.11 -3.98 2.98
CA LEU A 113 -8.04 -3.97 1.52
C LEU A 113 -9.37 -4.34 0.87
N VAL A 114 -10.08 -5.33 1.41
CA VAL A 114 -11.43 -5.71 0.95
C VAL A 114 -12.42 -4.58 1.19
N ALA A 115 -12.37 -3.91 2.34
CA ALA A 115 -13.23 -2.77 2.64
C ALA A 115 -13.00 -1.62 1.65
N ILE A 116 -11.75 -1.30 1.32
CA ILE A 116 -11.42 -0.31 0.28
C ILE A 116 -11.98 -0.74 -1.08
N ALA A 117 -11.72 -2.00 -1.49
CA ALA A 117 -12.17 -2.50 -2.79
C ALA A 117 -13.70 -2.44 -2.95
N ARG A 118 -14.46 -2.62 -1.87
CA ARG A 118 -15.93 -2.49 -1.88
C ARG A 118 -16.44 -1.07 -2.11
N THR A 119 -15.59 -0.06 -1.95
CA THR A 119 -15.93 1.34 -2.27
C THR A 119 -15.74 1.68 -3.74
N ALA A 120 -15.22 0.74 -4.55
CA ALA A 120 -14.88 1.01 -5.94
C ALA A 120 -16.12 1.32 -6.78
N ASP A 121 -16.10 2.48 -7.43
CA ASP A 121 -17.13 2.98 -8.32
C ASP A 121 -16.48 3.74 -9.47
N LEU A 122 -16.47 3.14 -10.65
CA LEU A 122 -15.86 3.73 -11.86
C LEU A 122 -16.69 4.88 -12.45
N SER A 123 -17.92 5.09 -12.00
CA SER A 123 -18.74 6.23 -12.41
C SER A 123 -18.36 7.53 -11.68
N ARG A 124 -17.61 7.44 -10.58
CA ARG A 124 -17.12 8.60 -9.84
C ARG A 124 -15.95 9.25 -10.58
N PRO A 125 -16.08 10.50 -11.05
CA PRO A 125 -14.94 11.21 -11.60
C PRO A 125 -13.91 11.41 -10.48
N PHE A 126 -12.64 11.15 -10.79
CA PHE A 126 -11.55 11.51 -9.87
C PHE A 126 -11.59 13.02 -9.64
N ARG A 127 -11.96 13.44 -8.43
CA ARG A 127 -11.86 14.84 -8.03
C ARG A 127 -10.40 15.17 -7.75
N ARG A 128 -9.75 15.90 -8.66
CA ARG A 128 -8.49 16.58 -8.37
C ARG A 128 -8.78 17.68 -7.35
N GLU A 129 -8.53 17.43 -6.07
CA GLU A 129 -8.40 18.52 -5.11
C GLU A 129 -7.06 19.21 -5.34
N PRO A 130 -7.01 20.57 -5.43
CA PRO A 130 -5.79 21.31 -5.79
C PRO A 130 -4.65 21.26 -4.77
N ARG A 131 -4.82 20.60 -3.63
CA ARG A 131 -3.83 20.56 -2.54
C ARG A 131 -3.79 19.22 -1.84
N GLN A 132 -3.11 18.25 -2.41
CA GLN A 132 -2.77 16.99 -1.71
C GLN A 132 -1.29 16.64 -1.73
N ILE A 133 -0.43 17.62 -1.79
CA ILE A 133 1.02 17.42 -1.76
C ILE A 133 1.53 16.99 -0.36
N GLY A 134 0.74 17.08 0.71
CA GLY A 134 1.22 16.88 2.08
C GLY A 134 0.87 15.57 2.79
N LEU A 135 -0.09 14.77 2.31
CA LEU A 135 -0.61 13.65 3.13
C LEU A 135 0.11 12.31 2.94
N PHE A 136 0.85 12.14 1.86
CA PHE A 136 1.53 10.87 1.58
C PHE A 136 3.03 10.99 1.29
N GLY A 137 3.59 12.19 1.28
CA GLY A 137 4.97 12.45 0.82
C GLY A 137 6.02 12.81 1.86
N GLU A 138 5.69 13.33 3.03
CA GLU A 138 6.70 13.93 3.92
C GLU A 138 6.60 13.55 5.40
N GLY A 139 6.32 12.30 5.71
CA GLY A 139 6.21 11.88 7.12
C GLY A 139 7.24 10.88 7.62
N LEU A 140 8.18 10.41 6.80
CA LEU A 140 9.10 9.32 7.21
C LEU A 140 10.54 9.47 6.69
N ALA A 141 11.01 10.68 6.53
CA ALA A 141 12.43 10.94 6.33
C ALA A 141 12.96 11.81 7.47
N ALA A 142 13.09 11.28 8.69
CA ALA A 142 14.01 11.76 9.73
C ALA A 142 13.93 10.85 10.96
N GLN A 143 15.00 10.22 11.25
CA GLN A 143 15.57 9.51 12.38
C GLN A 143 15.77 8.03 12.17
#